data_b41a2a0ce62e40b3082f1d8764c74259
#
_entry.id   b41a2a0ce62e40b3082f1d8764c74259
#
_cell.length_a   1.000
_cell.length_b   1.000
_cell.length_c   1.000
_cell.angle_alpha   90.00
_cell.angle_beta   90.00
_cell.angle_gamma   90.00
#
_symmetry.space_group_name_H-M   'P 1'
#
loop_
_entity.id
_entity.type
_entity.pdbx_description
1 polymer ?
#
loop_
_entity_poly.entity_id
_entity_poly.type
_entity_poly.pdbx_seq_one_letter_code
_entity_poly.pdbx_strand_id
1 'polypeptide(L)'
;MVSDPVSEPKSLLKNPLMYSSAVLVVVLLGVAFVMYSRWQDRRNIDRQAAQERAEKQHEQDRLAVEQLGGKELKILNFYASPTTIRRGESARLCYGVANAKTVKLEPQSEPAWPSGARCVDVNPLKSTTYTLTIEGAAGKTQSQDIEVEVH
;
A
#
# COMPACT_ATOMS: atom_id res chain seq x y z
N MET A 1 -58.86 52.79 -31.96
CA MET A 1 -57.42 52.44 -31.99
C MET A 1 -56.93 52.54 -30.58
N VAL A 2 -56.83 51.39 -29.89
CA VAL A 2 -56.39 51.30 -28.53
C VAL A 2 -54.99 50.68 -28.60
N SER A 3 -53.99 51.47 -28.19
CA SER A 3 -52.58 51.05 -28.16
C SER A 3 -52.32 50.34 -26.84
N ASP A 4 -51.99 49.02 -26.88
CA ASP A 4 -51.56 48.27 -25.76
C ASP A 4 -50.18 48.74 -25.25
N PRO A 5 -49.97 48.85 -23.94
CA PRO A 5 -48.65 49.16 -23.39
C PRO A 5 -47.78 47.89 -23.42
N VAL A 6 -46.68 47.96 -24.13
CA VAL A 6 -45.61 47.00 -24.13
C VAL A 6 -45.06 46.88 -22.69
N SER A 7 -45.23 45.72 -22.10
CA SER A 7 -44.67 45.39 -20.78
C SER A 7 -43.14 45.18 -20.90
N GLU A 8 -42.37 46.13 -20.40
CA GLU A 8 -40.92 45.99 -20.24
C GLU A 8 -40.58 44.81 -19.30
N PRO A 9 -39.60 43.97 -19.67
CA PRO A 9 -39.15 42.92 -18.77
C PRO A 9 -38.43 43.56 -17.59
N LYS A 10 -38.98 43.40 -16.39
CA LYS A 10 -38.36 43.79 -15.13
C LYS A 10 -37.00 43.08 -15.03
N SER A 11 -35.90 43.83 -15.11
CA SER A 11 -34.57 43.30 -14.88
C SER A 11 -34.43 42.83 -13.44
N LEU A 12 -34.40 41.52 -13.26
CA LEU A 12 -34.19 40.81 -11.96
C LEU A 12 -32.77 41.08 -11.38
N LEU A 13 -31.96 41.86 -12.05
CA LEU A 13 -30.55 42.16 -11.76
C LEU A 13 -30.30 43.34 -10.81
N LYS A 14 -31.36 43.96 -10.25
CA LYS A 14 -31.22 45.19 -9.43
C LYS A 14 -31.28 45.00 -7.92
N ASN A 15 -31.27 43.78 -7.39
CA ASN A 15 -31.22 43.56 -5.95
C ASN A 15 -29.76 43.39 -5.46
N PRO A 16 -29.18 44.38 -4.75
CA PRO A 16 -27.79 44.33 -4.25
C PRO A 16 -27.56 43.14 -3.30
N LEU A 17 -28.65 42.63 -2.66
CA LEU A 17 -28.59 41.44 -1.81
C LEU A 17 -28.35 40.15 -2.61
N MET A 18 -28.83 40.06 -3.84
CA MET A 18 -28.62 38.86 -4.69
C MET A 18 -27.18 38.85 -5.24
N TYR A 19 -26.59 40.01 -5.48
CA TYR A 19 -25.19 40.11 -5.94
C TYR A 19 -24.20 39.69 -4.83
N SER A 20 -24.47 40.14 -3.60
CA SER A 20 -23.61 39.77 -2.45
C SER A 20 -23.67 38.29 -2.13
N SER A 21 -24.84 37.64 -2.25
CA SER A 21 -24.96 36.19 -2.04
C SER A 21 -24.29 35.37 -3.15
N ALA A 22 -24.40 35.82 -4.41
CA ALA A 22 -23.74 35.18 -5.53
C ALA A 22 -22.20 35.24 -5.42
N VAL A 23 -21.65 36.39 -5.02
CA VAL A 23 -20.20 36.55 -4.77
C VAL A 23 -19.72 35.66 -3.64
N LEU A 24 -20.49 35.57 -2.52
CA LEU A 24 -20.18 34.67 -1.40
C LEU A 24 -20.13 33.19 -1.82
N VAL A 25 -21.09 32.75 -2.64
CA VAL A 25 -21.12 31.36 -3.14
C VAL A 25 -19.90 31.07 -4.03
N VAL A 26 -19.54 32.00 -4.92
CA VAL A 26 -18.36 31.85 -5.79
C VAL A 26 -17.07 31.78 -4.98
N VAL A 27 -16.94 32.62 -3.95
CA VAL A 27 -15.76 32.58 -3.05
C VAL A 27 -15.69 31.27 -2.27
N LEU A 28 -16.83 30.79 -1.72
CA LEU A 28 -16.87 29.51 -1.01
C LEU A 28 -16.55 28.32 -1.92
N LEU A 29 -17.04 28.30 -3.15
CA LEU A 29 -16.69 27.28 -4.13
C LEU A 29 -15.21 27.33 -4.52
N GLY A 30 -14.63 28.53 -4.65
CA GLY A 30 -13.20 28.72 -4.90
C GLY A 30 -12.35 28.18 -3.75
N VAL A 31 -12.70 28.49 -2.52
CA VAL A 31 -12.00 27.98 -1.32
C VAL A 31 -12.12 26.45 -1.21
N ALA A 32 -13.32 25.91 -1.43
CA ALA A 32 -13.55 24.47 -1.41
C ALA A 32 -12.75 23.76 -2.52
N PHE A 33 -12.68 24.33 -3.72
CA PHE A 33 -11.88 23.80 -4.82
C PHE A 33 -10.39 23.79 -4.50
N VAL A 34 -9.86 24.89 -3.93
CA VAL A 34 -8.44 24.97 -3.52
C VAL A 34 -8.13 23.99 -2.40
N MET A 35 -9.02 23.84 -1.41
CA MET A 35 -8.84 22.83 -0.35
C MET A 35 -8.88 21.41 -0.88
N TYR A 36 -9.80 21.12 -1.80
CA TYR A 36 -9.93 19.81 -2.43
C TYR A 36 -8.70 19.45 -3.28
N SER A 37 -8.22 20.39 -4.10
CA SER A 37 -7.02 20.18 -4.91
C SER A 37 -5.77 19.93 -4.06
N ARG A 38 -5.58 20.73 -3.00
CA ARG A 38 -4.47 20.52 -2.05
C ARG A 38 -4.55 19.19 -1.30
N TRP A 39 -5.76 18.71 -1.01
CA TRP A 39 -5.94 17.42 -0.35
C TRP A 39 -5.61 16.24 -1.28
N GLN A 40 -5.97 16.35 -2.56
CA GLN A 40 -5.58 15.35 -3.56
C GLN A 40 -4.06 15.31 -3.79
N ASP A 41 -3.41 16.48 -3.88
CA ASP A 41 -1.97 16.56 -4.08
C ASP A 41 -1.19 15.91 -2.92
N ARG A 42 -1.61 16.13 -1.69
CA ARG A 42 -0.99 15.49 -0.51
C ARG A 42 -1.08 13.96 -0.57
N ARG A 43 -2.22 13.41 -0.94
CA ARG A 43 -2.38 11.94 -1.08
C ARG A 43 -1.48 11.34 -2.15
N ASN A 44 -1.25 12.06 -3.24
CA ASN A 44 -0.38 11.58 -4.31
C ASN A 44 1.09 11.65 -3.91
N ILE A 45 1.51 12.70 -3.20
CA ILE A 45 2.87 12.85 -2.67
C ILE A 45 3.16 11.76 -1.64
N ASP A 46 2.23 11.47 -0.72
CA ASP A 46 2.41 10.42 0.28
C ASP A 46 2.55 9.03 -0.34
N ARG A 47 1.78 8.75 -1.40
CA ARG A 47 1.88 7.48 -2.15
C ARG A 47 3.22 7.35 -2.88
N GLN A 48 3.68 8.41 -3.54
CA GLN A 48 4.97 8.42 -4.22
C GLN A 48 6.12 8.26 -3.21
N ALA A 49 6.09 8.99 -2.09
CA ALA A 49 7.08 8.88 -1.04
C ALA A 49 7.10 7.48 -0.39
N ALA A 50 5.94 6.83 -0.24
CA ALA A 50 5.87 5.47 0.26
C ALA A 50 6.46 4.45 -0.74
N GLN A 51 6.19 4.62 -2.03
CA GLN A 51 6.76 3.78 -3.10
C GLN A 51 8.29 3.93 -3.20
N GLU A 52 8.80 5.16 -3.18
CA GLU A 52 10.24 5.41 -3.19
C GLU A 52 10.96 4.83 -1.96
N ARG A 53 10.34 4.92 -0.80
CA ARG A 53 10.90 4.30 0.43
C ARG A 53 10.94 2.78 0.34
N ALA A 54 9.86 2.17 -0.17
CA ALA A 54 9.80 0.72 -0.37
C ALA A 54 10.86 0.25 -1.38
N GLU A 55 11.04 0.99 -2.48
CA GLU A 55 12.03 0.67 -3.50
C GLU A 55 13.48 0.81 -2.98
N LYS A 56 13.78 1.89 -2.26
CA LYS A 56 15.09 2.08 -1.62
C LYS A 56 15.38 1.01 -0.57
N GLN A 57 14.39 0.63 0.21
CA GLN A 57 14.55 -0.42 1.21
C GLN A 57 14.78 -1.79 0.54
N HIS A 58 14.05 -2.08 -0.54
CA HIS A 58 14.25 -3.28 -1.33
C HIS A 58 15.66 -3.36 -1.95
N GLU A 59 16.19 -2.24 -2.44
CA GLU A 59 17.56 -2.16 -2.99
C GLU A 59 18.61 -2.36 -1.89
N GLN A 60 18.44 -1.73 -0.72
CA GLN A 60 19.34 -1.90 0.42
C GLN A 60 19.36 -3.33 0.93
N ASP A 61 18.17 -3.96 1.05
CA ASP A 61 18.06 -5.36 1.45
C ASP A 61 18.77 -6.28 0.46
N ARG A 62 18.65 -6.01 -0.85
CA ARG A 62 19.32 -6.78 -1.88
C ARG A 62 20.86 -6.68 -1.76
N LEU A 63 21.37 -5.48 -1.57
CA LEU A 63 22.82 -5.26 -1.41
C LEU A 63 23.35 -5.91 -0.12
N ALA A 64 22.61 -5.85 0.98
CA ALA A 64 22.98 -6.49 2.22
C ALA A 64 23.04 -8.03 2.09
N VAL A 65 22.10 -8.61 1.37
CA VAL A 65 22.04 -10.05 1.07
C VAL A 65 23.22 -10.48 0.21
N GLU A 66 23.57 -9.69 -0.79
CA GLU A 66 24.71 -9.97 -1.69
C GLU A 66 26.06 -9.97 -0.92
N GLN A 67 26.20 -9.10 0.10
CA GLN A 67 27.38 -9.04 0.95
C GLN A 67 27.45 -10.18 1.97
N LEU A 68 26.33 -10.62 2.52
CA LEU A 68 26.30 -11.62 3.60
C LEU A 68 26.17 -13.06 3.13
N GLY A 69 25.62 -13.30 1.93
CA GLY A 69 25.19 -14.62 1.48
C GLY A 69 26.21 -15.41 0.66
N GLY A 70 27.37 -14.86 0.28
CA GLY A 70 28.26 -15.51 -0.69
C GLY A 70 27.58 -15.64 -2.07
N LYS A 71 28.04 -16.60 -2.92
CA LYS A 71 27.50 -16.81 -4.29
C LYS A 71 26.42 -17.92 -4.36
N GLU A 72 26.10 -18.61 -3.27
CA GLU A 72 25.19 -19.73 -3.27
C GLU A 72 23.76 -19.33 -2.90
N LEU A 73 22.78 -19.92 -3.58
CA LEU A 73 21.37 -19.82 -3.22
C LEU A 73 21.17 -20.49 -1.85
N LYS A 74 20.68 -19.76 -0.86
CA LYS A 74 20.50 -20.30 0.49
C LYS A 74 19.36 -19.61 1.24
N ILE A 75 18.58 -20.42 1.97
CA ILE A 75 17.70 -19.95 3.03
C ILE A 75 18.57 -19.79 4.28
N LEU A 76 18.73 -18.56 4.77
CA LEU A 76 19.54 -18.23 5.94
C LEU A 76 18.79 -18.59 7.23
N ASN A 77 17.53 -18.23 7.26
CA ASN A 77 16.60 -18.57 8.36
C ASN A 77 15.16 -18.59 7.85
N PHE A 78 14.32 -19.37 8.47
CA PHE A 78 12.87 -19.36 8.32
C PHE A 78 12.23 -19.88 9.61
N TYR A 79 11.48 -19.02 10.29
CA TYR A 79 10.87 -19.35 11.58
C TYR A 79 9.57 -18.57 11.81
N ALA A 80 8.72 -19.12 12.70
CA ALA A 80 7.51 -18.45 13.16
C ALA A 80 7.68 -18.04 14.63
N SER A 81 7.10 -16.92 15.01
CA SER A 81 7.08 -16.47 16.41
C SER A 81 5.76 -15.77 16.73
N PRO A 82 4.92 -16.33 17.61
CA PRO A 82 4.99 -17.68 18.18
C PRO A 82 4.67 -18.78 17.17
N THR A 83 5.09 -20.01 17.43
CA THR A 83 4.76 -21.20 16.61
C THR A 83 3.39 -21.78 16.92
N THR A 84 2.87 -21.46 18.11
CA THR A 84 1.56 -21.90 18.59
C THR A 84 0.73 -20.69 18.98
N ILE A 85 -0.47 -20.57 18.41
CA ILE A 85 -1.40 -19.45 18.60
C ILE A 85 -2.80 -19.95 18.91
N ARG A 86 -3.63 -19.06 19.47
CA ARG A 86 -5.07 -19.28 19.56
C ARG A 86 -5.75 -18.85 18.28
N ARG A 87 -6.91 -19.42 18.02
CA ARG A 87 -7.71 -19.06 16.85
C ARG A 87 -8.01 -17.56 16.80
N GLY A 88 -7.57 -16.89 15.73
CA GLY A 88 -7.73 -15.45 15.53
C GLY A 88 -6.56 -14.59 16.04
N GLU A 89 -5.56 -15.20 16.65
CA GLU A 89 -4.30 -14.52 16.97
C GLU A 89 -3.37 -14.51 15.75
N SER A 90 -2.38 -13.61 15.76
CA SER A 90 -1.37 -13.50 14.72
C SER A 90 -0.06 -14.15 15.13
N ALA A 91 0.56 -14.83 14.18
CA ALA A 91 1.95 -15.25 14.24
C ALA A 91 2.78 -14.44 13.25
N ARG A 92 4.05 -14.24 13.56
CA ARG A 92 5.00 -13.56 12.68
C ARG A 92 5.93 -14.57 12.05
N LEU A 93 5.88 -14.70 10.73
CA LEU A 93 6.81 -15.49 9.93
C LEU A 93 7.98 -14.62 9.52
N CYS A 94 9.20 -15.01 9.92
CA CYS A 94 10.42 -14.30 9.56
C CYS A 94 11.29 -15.20 8.68
N TYR A 95 11.80 -14.64 7.60
CA TYR A 95 12.72 -15.34 6.70
C TYR A 95 13.90 -14.44 6.29
N GLY A 96 15.01 -15.09 6.00
CA GLY A 96 16.19 -14.49 5.39
C GLY A 96 16.71 -15.40 4.29
N VAL A 97 17.01 -14.82 3.13
CA VAL A 97 17.48 -15.56 1.96
C VAL A 97 18.68 -14.87 1.34
N ALA A 98 19.57 -15.66 0.73
CA ALA A 98 20.75 -15.18 0.03
C ALA A 98 20.71 -15.62 -1.43
N ASN A 99 21.06 -14.70 -2.36
CA ASN A 99 21.17 -14.94 -3.80
C ASN A 99 19.90 -15.47 -4.47
N ALA A 100 18.74 -15.25 -3.87
CA ALA A 100 17.45 -15.54 -4.47
C ALA A 100 17.06 -14.43 -5.46
N LYS A 101 16.53 -14.82 -6.61
CA LYS A 101 15.91 -13.94 -7.61
C LYS A 101 14.43 -13.76 -7.29
N THR A 102 13.77 -14.85 -6.88
CA THR A 102 12.37 -14.85 -6.50
C THR A 102 12.18 -15.56 -5.17
N VAL A 103 11.17 -15.13 -4.43
CA VAL A 103 10.74 -15.73 -3.17
C VAL A 103 9.24 -15.91 -3.23
N LYS A 104 8.76 -17.09 -2.85
CA LYS A 104 7.34 -17.40 -2.67
C LYS A 104 7.12 -17.93 -1.27
N LEU A 105 6.07 -17.46 -0.63
CA LEU A 105 5.62 -17.92 0.66
C LEU A 105 4.15 -18.37 0.54
N GLU A 106 3.90 -19.63 0.68
CA GLU A 106 2.57 -20.24 0.55
C GLU A 106 2.12 -20.85 1.89
N PRO A 107 0.84 -20.75 2.26
CA PRO A 107 -0.31 -20.16 1.55
C PRO A 107 -0.52 -18.66 1.86
N GLN A 108 0.46 -17.82 1.64
CA GLN A 108 0.40 -16.39 1.90
C GLN A 108 0.12 -15.62 0.60
N SER A 109 -0.80 -14.66 0.64
CA SER A 109 -1.17 -13.81 -0.50
C SER A 109 -0.35 -12.53 -0.62
N GLU A 110 0.39 -12.14 0.42
CA GLU A 110 1.25 -10.96 0.35
C GLU A 110 2.50 -11.24 -0.48
N PRO A 111 2.93 -10.27 -1.30
CA PRO A 111 4.11 -10.44 -2.13
C PRO A 111 5.36 -10.60 -1.25
N ALA A 112 6.09 -11.69 -1.49
CA ALA A 112 7.39 -11.94 -0.89
C ALA A 112 8.50 -11.54 -1.87
N TRP A 113 9.60 -11.00 -1.37
CA TRP A 113 10.78 -10.64 -2.17
C TRP A 113 12.07 -11.04 -1.46
N PRO A 114 13.17 -11.18 -2.21
CA PRO A 114 14.47 -11.50 -1.63
C PRO A 114 14.89 -10.45 -0.60
N SER A 115 15.15 -10.90 0.62
CA SER A 115 15.59 -10.07 1.74
C SER A 115 16.47 -10.89 2.68
N GLY A 116 17.47 -10.26 3.29
CA GLY A 116 18.30 -10.90 4.33
C GLY A 116 17.59 -11.10 5.65
N ALA A 117 16.54 -10.29 5.92
CA ALA A 117 15.69 -10.40 7.10
C ALA A 117 14.34 -9.71 6.84
N ARG A 118 13.28 -10.48 6.68
CA ARG A 118 11.93 -9.98 6.52
C ARG A 118 10.95 -10.79 7.35
N CYS A 119 9.96 -10.09 7.91
CA CYS A 119 8.88 -10.70 8.64
C CYS A 119 7.53 -10.31 8.04
N VAL A 120 6.59 -11.25 8.05
CA VAL A 120 5.20 -11.13 7.59
C VAL A 120 4.28 -11.63 8.69
N ASP A 121 3.23 -10.89 9.00
CA ASP A 121 2.24 -11.31 9.99
C ASP A 121 1.17 -12.17 9.30
N VAL A 122 0.85 -13.32 9.89
CA VAL A 122 -0.15 -14.28 9.40
C VAL A 122 -1.16 -14.61 10.48
N ASN A 123 -2.42 -14.83 10.07
CA ASN A 123 -3.53 -15.11 10.98
C ASN A 123 -4.26 -16.39 10.55
N PRO A 124 -3.64 -17.57 10.68
CA PRO A 124 -4.29 -18.80 10.29
C PRO A 124 -5.44 -19.14 11.26
N LEU A 125 -6.56 -19.62 10.70
CA LEU A 125 -7.74 -20.05 11.46
C LEU A 125 -7.67 -21.52 11.90
N LYS A 126 -6.69 -22.26 11.37
CA LYS A 126 -6.38 -23.67 11.67
C LYS A 126 -4.89 -23.88 11.53
N SER A 127 -4.36 -24.94 12.14
CA SER A 127 -2.97 -25.33 11.97
C SER A 127 -2.59 -25.38 10.49
N THR A 128 -1.57 -24.63 10.12
CA THR A 128 -1.21 -24.37 8.73
C THR A 128 0.29 -24.48 8.55
N THR A 129 0.70 -25.27 7.57
CA THR A 129 2.09 -25.36 7.13
C THR A 129 2.37 -24.27 6.11
N TYR A 130 3.40 -23.49 6.36
CA TYR A 130 3.90 -22.46 5.45
C TYR A 130 5.16 -22.93 4.78
N THR A 131 5.18 -22.85 3.43
CA THR A 131 6.31 -23.23 2.61
C THR A 131 6.98 -22.01 2.03
N LEU A 132 8.25 -21.80 2.35
CA LEU A 132 9.11 -20.79 1.74
C LEU A 132 9.85 -21.43 0.57
N THR A 133 9.61 -20.98 -0.65
CA THR A 133 10.32 -21.42 -1.85
C THR A 133 11.13 -20.26 -2.42
N ILE A 134 12.41 -20.50 -2.67
CA ILE A 134 13.30 -19.52 -3.27
C ILE A 134 13.87 -20.07 -4.60
N GLU A 135 14.06 -19.16 -5.54
CA GLU A 135 14.65 -19.46 -6.85
C GLU A 135 15.83 -18.51 -7.12
N GLY A 136 16.94 -19.06 -7.51
CA GLY A 136 18.15 -18.32 -7.87
C GLY A 136 18.22 -17.96 -9.36
N ALA A 137 19.18 -17.14 -9.74
CA ALA A 137 19.38 -16.68 -11.12
C ALA A 137 19.67 -17.85 -12.10
N ALA A 138 20.20 -18.97 -11.64
CA ALA A 138 20.51 -20.16 -12.44
C ALA A 138 19.35 -21.17 -12.50
N GLY A 139 18.14 -20.78 -12.05
CA GLY A 139 16.98 -21.67 -12.01
C GLY A 139 17.04 -22.74 -10.90
N LYS A 140 18.03 -22.68 -10.00
CA LYS A 140 18.05 -23.52 -8.81
C LYS A 140 16.95 -23.07 -7.86
N THR A 141 16.25 -24.04 -7.27
CA THR A 141 15.19 -23.81 -6.27
C THR A 141 15.58 -24.46 -4.95
N GLN A 142 15.15 -23.84 -3.85
CA GLN A 142 15.24 -24.40 -2.51
C GLN A 142 13.94 -24.06 -1.76
N SER A 143 13.44 -25.01 -0.95
CA SER A 143 12.24 -24.83 -0.15
C SER A 143 12.48 -25.27 1.29
N GLN A 144 11.71 -24.64 2.21
CA GLN A 144 11.68 -24.98 3.61
C GLN A 144 10.27 -24.76 4.16
N ASP A 145 9.82 -25.67 5.03
CA ASP A 145 8.49 -25.65 5.61
C ASP A 145 8.55 -25.31 7.09
N ILE A 146 7.50 -24.65 7.57
CA ILE A 146 7.25 -24.43 8.99
C ILE A 146 5.76 -24.52 9.28
N GLU A 147 5.38 -25.13 10.38
CA GLU A 147 4.01 -25.23 10.82
C GLU A 147 3.71 -24.20 11.91
N VAL A 148 2.57 -23.54 11.79
CA VAL A 148 1.95 -22.73 12.84
C VAL A 148 0.74 -23.48 13.37
N GLU A 149 0.81 -23.90 14.61
CA GLU A 149 -0.26 -24.63 15.28
C GLU A 149 -1.33 -23.69 15.82
N VAL A 150 -2.62 -24.05 15.65
CA VAL A 150 -3.76 -23.29 16.16
C VAL A 150 -4.59 -24.16 17.09
N HIS A 151 -4.77 -23.67 18.32
CA HIS A 151 -5.57 -24.32 19.38
C HIS A 151 -6.90 -23.61 19.61
#